data_6338bdf9c320522424ea40a0b494e51c
#
_entry.id   6338bdf9c320522424ea40a0b494e51c
#
_cell.length_a   1.000
_cell.length_b   1.000
_cell.length_c   1.000
_cell.angle_alpha   90.00
_cell.angle_beta   90.00
_cell.angle_gamma   90.00
#
_symmetry.space_group_name_H-M   'P 1'
#
loop_
_entity.id
_entity.type
_entity.pdbx_description
1 polymer ?
#
loop_
_entity_poly.entity_id
_entity_poly.type
_entity_poly.pdbx_seq_one_letter_code
_entity_poly.pdbx_strand_id
1 'polypeptide(L)'
;ISLYILTALVLSSCSANNKSTDADDDVNVASKFIRAALDGKYNEAKKLMLTDSTNSNFLEVAERNYQRLDLDTKAGYRLASINIIKVQPVNDSTTIFIYSNSYKNNHDSLKIVKKNNSWLVDLKYLYQHDMDTLIKNIPQSDSLK
;
A
#
# COMPACT_ATOMS: atom_id res chain seq x y z
N ILE A 1 39.61 53.16 33.49
CA ILE A 1 39.91 51.81 32.91
C ILE A 1 38.62 51.01 32.97
N SER A 2 37.92 50.92 31.85
CA SER A 2 36.60 50.22 31.74
C SER A 2 36.82 48.89 31.06
N LEU A 3 36.58 47.80 31.81
CA LEU A 3 36.75 46.42 31.37
C LEU A 3 35.40 45.93 30.78
N TYR A 4 35.29 45.85 29.44
CA TYR A 4 34.15 45.26 28.79
C TYR A 4 34.30 43.76 28.76
N ILE A 5 33.47 43.05 29.53
CA ILE A 5 33.34 41.58 29.47
C ILE A 5 32.39 41.24 28.33
N LEU A 6 32.93 40.71 27.24
CA LEU A 6 32.20 40.21 26.09
C LEU A 6 31.71 38.79 26.38
N THR A 7 30.44 38.63 26.76
CA THR A 7 29.82 37.31 26.96
C THR A 7 29.42 36.77 25.59
N ALA A 8 30.16 35.76 25.11
CA ALA A 8 29.80 35.02 23.89
C ALA A 8 28.63 34.07 24.18
N LEU A 9 27.48 34.36 23.58
CA LEU A 9 26.29 33.49 23.61
C LEU A 9 26.50 32.35 22.61
N VAL A 10 26.79 31.16 23.11
CA VAL A 10 26.86 29.95 22.27
C VAL A 10 25.43 29.49 22.01
N LEU A 11 24.89 29.76 20.83
CA LEU A 11 23.64 29.22 20.33
C LEU A 11 23.91 27.75 19.96
N SER A 12 23.54 26.83 20.83
CA SER A 12 23.47 25.42 20.53
C SER A 12 22.34 25.20 19.50
N SER A 13 22.71 25.17 18.25
CA SER A 13 21.82 24.74 17.15
C SER A 13 21.55 23.25 17.34
N CYS A 14 20.38 22.92 17.89
CA CYS A 14 19.81 21.58 17.76
C CYS A 14 19.54 21.34 16.29
N SER A 15 20.44 20.63 15.62
CA SER A 15 20.20 20.04 14.30
C SER A 15 19.15 18.96 14.51
N ALA A 16 17.87 19.31 14.29
CA ALA A 16 16.86 18.31 14.05
C ALA A 16 17.28 17.56 12.79
N ASN A 17 17.68 16.30 12.94
CA ASN A 17 17.87 15.39 11.83
C ASN A 17 16.52 15.19 11.14
N ASN A 18 16.16 16.09 10.25
CA ASN A 18 15.21 15.82 9.20
C ASN A 18 15.85 14.78 8.28
N LYS A 19 15.61 13.52 8.59
CA LYS A 19 15.82 12.42 7.68
C LYS A 19 14.78 12.59 6.58
N SER A 20 15.09 13.43 5.60
CA SER A 20 14.39 13.45 4.33
C SER A 20 14.74 12.13 3.64
N THR A 21 13.92 11.12 3.89
CA THR A 21 13.97 9.89 3.11
C THR A 21 13.23 10.18 1.82
N ASP A 22 13.95 10.52 0.77
CA ASP A 22 13.46 10.54 -0.61
C ASP A 22 13.10 9.12 -1.13
N ALA A 23 13.19 8.12 -0.28
CA ALA A 23 12.70 6.77 -0.56
C ALA A 23 11.30 6.64 0.03
N ASP A 24 10.31 6.40 -0.81
CA ASP A 24 8.97 6.02 -0.36
C ASP A 24 9.09 4.82 0.59
N ASP A 25 8.54 4.92 1.79
CA ASP A 25 8.42 3.80 2.70
C ASP A 25 7.30 2.85 2.24
N ASP A 26 7.23 1.67 2.85
CA ASP A 26 6.25 0.63 2.51
C ASP A 26 4.80 1.11 2.67
N VAL A 27 4.51 1.90 3.72
CA VAL A 27 3.17 2.46 3.99
C VAL A 27 2.77 3.47 2.92
N ASN A 28 3.70 4.31 2.50
CA ASN A 28 3.45 5.34 1.49
C ASN A 28 3.23 4.70 0.10
N VAL A 29 4.03 3.70 -0.27
CA VAL A 29 3.86 2.93 -1.51
C VAL A 29 2.51 2.21 -1.53
N ALA A 30 2.14 1.53 -0.43
CA ALA A 30 0.84 0.87 -0.32
C ALA A 30 -0.32 1.87 -0.50
N SER A 31 -0.28 2.99 0.22
CA SER A 31 -1.32 4.01 0.18
C SER A 31 -1.45 4.66 -1.20
N LYS A 32 -0.34 4.98 -1.85
CA LYS A 32 -0.32 5.51 -3.22
C LYS A 32 -0.88 4.52 -4.23
N PHE A 33 -0.51 3.24 -4.11
CA PHE A 33 -1.03 2.19 -4.99
C PHE A 33 -2.55 2.04 -4.86
N ILE A 34 -3.05 1.91 -3.62
CA ILE A 34 -4.49 1.79 -3.34
C ILE A 34 -5.23 3.01 -3.87
N ARG A 35 -4.72 4.23 -3.62
CA ARG A 35 -5.33 5.46 -4.12
C ARG A 35 -5.40 5.49 -5.64
N ALA A 36 -4.31 5.15 -6.33
CA ALA A 36 -4.28 5.09 -7.78
C ALA A 36 -5.31 4.09 -8.34
N ALA A 37 -5.43 2.91 -7.72
CA ALA A 37 -6.42 1.90 -8.11
C ALA A 37 -7.86 2.39 -7.90
N LEU A 38 -8.18 3.00 -6.76
CA LEU A 38 -9.50 3.57 -6.47
C LEU A 38 -9.86 4.74 -7.40
N ASP A 39 -8.88 5.49 -7.85
CA ASP A 39 -9.06 6.59 -8.82
C ASP A 39 -9.19 6.10 -10.29
N GLY A 40 -8.92 4.82 -10.54
CA GLY A 40 -8.84 4.26 -11.90
C GLY A 40 -7.57 4.65 -12.66
N LYS A 41 -6.53 5.09 -11.95
CA LYS A 41 -5.22 5.51 -12.50
C LYS A 41 -4.25 4.34 -12.58
N TYR A 42 -4.59 3.32 -13.35
CA TYR A 42 -3.83 2.07 -13.40
C TYR A 42 -2.40 2.21 -13.93
N ASN A 43 -2.13 3.20 -14.80
CA ASN A 43 -0.77 3.53 -15.22
C ASN A 43 0.11 4.06 -14.08
N GLU A 44 -0.48 4.75 -13.10
CA GLU A 44 0.23 5.18 -11.89
C GLU A 44 0.44 4.02 -10.94
N ALA A 45 -0.59 3.20 -10.72
CA ALA A 45 -0.49 1.98 -9.91
C ALA A 45 0.61 1.03 -10.44
N LYS A 46 0.72 0.86 -11.76
CA LYS A 46 1.73 0.01 -12.40
C LYS A 46 3.16 0.39 -12.05
N LYS A 47 3.45 1.65 -11.82
CA LYS A 47 4.78 2.13 -11.44
C LYS A 47 5.19 1.75 -10.01
N LEU A 48 4.21 1.38 -9.18
CA LEU A 48 4.38 1.09 -7.76
C LEU A 48 4.38 -0.41 -7.45
N MET A 49 4.40 -1.29 -8.45
CA MET A 49 4.33 -2.73 -8.27
C MET A 49 5.49 -3.48 -8.94
N LEU A 50 5.63 -4.75 -8.61
CA LEU A 50 6.54 -5.66 -9.31
C LEU A 50 6.14 -5.82 -10.78
N THR A 51 7.13 -5.76 -11.68
CA THR A 51 6.94 -5.77 -13.14
C THR A 51 7.08 -7.17 -13.76
N ASP A 52 6.66 -8.23 -13.06
CA ASP A 52 6.57 -9.56 -13.65
C ASP A 52 5.23 -9.77 -14.39
N SER A 53 5.16 -10.80 -15.24
CA SER A 53 3.97 -11.09 -16.04
C SER A 53 2.73 -11.37 -15.21
N THR A 54 2.88 -12.04 -14.07
CA THR A 54 1.75 -12.38 -13.18
C THR A 54 1.15 -11.14 -12.54
N ASN A 55 1.99 -10.26 -11.97
CA ASN A 55 1.54 -8.98 -11.42
C ASN A 55 0.89 -8.10 -12.50
N SER A 56 1.48 -8.05 -13.69
CA SER A 56 0.93 -7.28 -14.82
C SER A 56 -0.46 -7.79 -15.21
N ASN A 57 -0.65 -9.11 -15.32
CA ASN A 57 -1.94 -9.71 -15.65
C ASN A 57 -3.01 -9.39 -14.58
N PHE A 58 -2.66 -9.45 -13.30
CA PHE A 58 -3.60 -9.12 -12.22
C PHE A 58 -4.02 -7.65 -12.28
N LEU A 59 -3.09 -6.74 -12.52
CA LEU A 59 -3.40 -5.32 -12.66
C LEU A 59 -4.32 -5.07 -13.88
N GLU A 60 -4.05 -5.70 -15.01
CA GLU A 60 -4.88 -5.59 -16.22
C GLU A 60 -6.30 -6.12 -16.00
N VAL A 61 -6.47 -7.21 -15.26
CA VAL A 61 -7.79 -7.73 -14.86
C VAL A 61 -8.52 -6.71 -13.98
N ALA A 62 -7.83 -6.16 -12.99
CA ALA A 62 -8.40 -5.14 -12.12
C ALA A 62 -8.83 -3.89 -12.91
N GLU A 63 -8.01 -3.42 -13.83
CA GLU A 63 -8.31 -2.29 -14.71
C GLU A 63 -9.55 -2.56 -15.56
N ARG A 64 -9.63 -3.71 -16.24
CA ARG A 64 -10.81 -4.09 -17.03
C ARG A 64 -12.08 -4.15 -16.20
N ASN A 65 -12.00 -4.68 -14.99
CA ASN A 65 -13.13 -4.73 -14.08
C ASN A 65 -13.57 -3.32 -13.66
N TYR A 66 -12.64 -2.44 -13.31
CA TYR A 66 -12.94 -1.05 -12.99
C TYR A 66 -13.59 -0.31 -14.19
N GLN A 67 -13.09 -0.51 -15.39
CA GLN A 67 -13.63 0.14 -16.59
C GLN A 67 -15.10 -0.21 -16.84
N ARG A 68 -15.54 -1.41 -16.47
CA ARG A 68 -16.93 -1.89 -16.61
C ARG A 68 -17.89 -1.37 -15.54
N LEU A 69 -17.38 -0.78 -14.47
CA LEU A 69 -18.22 -0.20 -13.44
C LEU A 69 -19.01 1.00 -13.97
N ASP A 70 -20.20 1.20 -13.43
CA ASP A 70 -21.00 2.40 -13.68
C ASP A 70 -20.34 3.66 -13.09
N LEU A 71 -20.84 4.83 -13.46
CA LEU A 71 -20.27 6.12 -13.05
C LEU A 71 -20.40 6.37 -11.54
N ASP A 72 -21.50 5.95 -10.94
CA ASP A 72 -21.76 6.16 -9.51
C ASP A 72 -20.82 5.32 -8.66
N THR A 73 -20.62 4.07 -9.03
CA THR A 73 -19.64 3.18 -8.38
C THR A 73 -18.22 3.73 -8.52
N LYS A 74 -17.82 4.21 -9.69
CA LYS A 74 -16.51 4.86 -9.88
C LYS A 74 -16.37 6.12 -9.04
N ALA A 75 -17.42 6.92 -8.93
CA ALA A 75 -17.44 8.10 -8.08
C ALA A 75 -17.30 7.72 -6.60
N GLY A 76 -18.01 6.68 -6.15
CA GLY A 76 -17.89 6.14 -4.80
C GLY A 76 -16.46 5.73 -4.45
N TYR A 77 -15.78 5.00 -5.33
CA TYR A 77 -14.37 4.63 -5.12
C TYR A 77 -13.43 5.84 -5.07
N ARG A 78 -13.60 6.81 -5.98
CA ARG A 78 -12.76 8.02 -6.00
C ARG A 78 -12.90 8.88 -4.75
N LEU A 79 -14.10 8.94 -4.18
CA LEU A 79 -14.39 9.70 -2.96
C LEU A 79 -14.05 8.91 -1.67
N ALA A 80 -13.80 7.61 -1.78
CA ALA A 80 -13.53 6.76 -0.63
C ALA A 80 -12.24 7.15 0.09
N SER A 81 -12.30 7.16 1.41
CA SER A 81 -11.11 7.21 2.28
C SER A 81 -10.47 5.82 2.36
N ILE A 82 -9.15 5.78 2.47
CA ILE A 82 -8.38 4.57 2.76
C ILE A 82 -8.21 4.48 4.28
N ASN A 83 -8.71 3.41 4.89
CA ASN A 83 -8.59 3.14 6.30
C ASN A 83 -7.53 2.06 6.51
N ILE A 84 -6.39 2.43 7.09
CA ILE A 84 -5.33 1.48 7.44
C ILE A 84 -5.74 0.77 8.73
N ILE A 85 -5.89 -0.54 8.67
CA ILE A 85 -6.30 -1.38 9.80
C ILE A 85 -5.07 -1.92 10.51
N LYS A 86 -4.10 -2.43 9.73
CA LYS A 86 -2.87 -3.01 10.27
C LYS A 86 -1.73 -2.90 9.28
N VAL A 87 -0.55 -2.59 9.78
CA VAL A 87 0.72 -2.73 9.08
C VAL A 87 1.51 -3.79 9.80
N GLN A 88 1.85 -4.89 9.12
CA GLN A 88 2.52 -6.04 9.71
C GLN A 88 3.83 -6.32 8.98
N PRO A 89 4.97 -5.84 9.49
CA PRO A 89 6.27 -6.25 8.98
C PRO A 89 6.46 -7.75 9.18
N VAL A 90 6.82 -8.45 8.10
CA VAL A 90 7.16 -9.87 8.13
C VAL A 90 8.68 -10.04 8.33
N ASN A 91 9.44 -9.18 7.66
CA ASN A 91 10.89 -9.05 7.78
C ASN A 91 11.32 -7.67 7.25
N ASP A 92 12.63 -7.40 7.18
CA ASP A 92 13.19 -6.09 6.76
C ASP A 92 12.86 -5.70 5.31
N SER A 93 12.31 -6.62 4.51
CA SER A 93 12.01 -6.41 3.09
C SER A 93 10.60 -6.82 2.70
N THR A 94 9.73 -7.13 3.65
CA THR A 94 8.35 -7.56 3.37
C THR A 94 7.41 -7.06 4.45
N THR A 95 6.34 -6.38 4.04
CA THR A 95 5.26 -5.91 4.92
C THR A 95 3.90 -6.34 4.34
N ILE A 96 3.00 -6.81 5.19
CA ILE A 96 1.59 -7.02 4.86
C ILE A 96 0.80 -5.83 5.35
N PHE A 97 0.01 -5.26 4.45
CA PHE A 97 -0.79 -4.08 4.68
C PHE A 97 -2.27 -4.48 4.65
N ILE A 98 -2.98 -4.31 5.75
CA ILE A 98 -4.42 -4.62 5.84
C ILE A 98 -5.17 -3.30 5.89
N TYR A 99 -6.13 -3.14 4.99
CA TYR A 99 -6.86 -1.90 4.82
C TYR A 99 -8.33 -2.14 4.43
N SER A 100 -9.12 -1.10 4.47
CA SER A 100 -10.43 -1.02 3.83
C SER A 100 -10.58 0.34 3.15
N ASN A 101 -11.56 0.46 2.29
CA ASN A 101 -12.01 1.75 1.78
C ASN A 101 -13.42 2.08 2.29
N SER A 102 -13.72 3.35 2.51
CA SER A 102 -14.99 3.76 3.12
C SER A 102 -16.23 3.54 2.24
N TYR A 103 -16.05 3.23 0.95
CA TYR A 103 -17.16 2.95 0.04
C TYR A 103 -17.66 1.50 0.18
N LYS A 104 -16.76 0.52 0.24
CA LYS A 104 -17.11 -0.92 0.33
C LYS A 104 -17.04 -1.45 1.77
N ASN A 105 -16.16 -0.89 2.61
CA ASN A 105 -15.86 -1.33 3.98
C ASN A 105 -15.36 -2.79 4.11
N ASN A 106 -15.06 -3.47 3.00
CA ASN A 106 -14.45 -4.79 3.02
C ASN A 106 -12.98 -4.67 3.38
N HIS A 107 -12.47 -5.62 4.14
CA HIS A 107 -11.04 -5.70 4.43
C HIS A 107 -10.33 -6.37 3.27
N ASP A 108 -9.26 -5.72 2.82
CA ASP A 108 -8.34 -6.22 1.83
C ASP A 108 -6.93 -6.24 2.39
N SER A 109 -6.05 -7.05 1.80
CA SER A 109 -4.65 -7.10 2.18
C SER A 109 -3.73 -6.96 0.97
N LEU A 110 -2.61 -6.26 1.19
CA LEU A 110 -1.62 -5.99 0.16
C LEU A 110 -0.24 -6.35 0.68
N LYS A 111 0.54 -7.07 -0.11
CA LYS A 111 1.94 -7.37 0.22
C LYS A 111 2.84 -6.35 -0.45
N ILE A 112 3.72 -5.76 0.34
CA ILE A 112 4.73 -4.82 -0.11
C ILE A 112 6.10 -5.46 0.09
N VAL A 113 6.93 -5.45 -0.94
CA VAL A 113 8.26 -6.04 -0.91
C VAL A 113 9.33 -5.03 -1.31
N LYS A 114 10.50 -5.11 -0.68
CA LYS A 114 11.64 -4.28 -1.02
C LYS A 114 12.51 -4.98 -2.06
N LYS A 115 12.70 -4.35 -3.21
CA LYS A 115 13.56 -4.84 -4.28
C LYS A 115 14.44 -3.70 -4.81
N ASN A 116 15.75 -3.94 -4.92
CA ASN A 116 16.70 -2.91 -5.37
C ASN A 116 16.54 -1.57 -4.62
N ASN A 117 16.41 -1.65 -3.30
CA ASN A 117 16.21 -0.51 -2.39
C ASN A 117 14.89 0.27 -2.60
N SER A 118 13.95 -0.23 -3.39
CA SER A 118 12.63 0.35 -3.61
C SER A 118 11.54 -0.58 -3.09
N TRP A 119 10.51 -0.03 -2.43
CA TRP A 119 9.33 -0.76 -2.02
C TRP A 119 8.35 -0.87 -3.18
N LEU A 120 7.80 -2.06 -3.41
CA LEU A 120 6.92 -2.38 -4.53
C LEU A 120 5.79 -3.30 -4.08
N VAL A 121 4.63 -3.15 -4.68
CA VAL A 121 3.45 -3.99 -4.45
C VAL A 121 3.61 -5.34 -5.13
N ASP A 122 3.28 -6.44 -4.42
CA ASP A 122 3.14 -7.79 -4.96
C ASP A 122 1.67 -8.22 -4.95
N LEU A 123 1.00 -8.13 -6.09
CA LEU A 123 -0.42 -8.45 -6.24
C LEU A 123 -0.72 -9.95 -6.13
N LYS A 124 0.27 -10.82 -6.27
CA LYS A 124 0.10 -12.28 -6.14
C LYS A 124 -0.47 -12.66 -4.78
N TYR A 125 -0.09 -11.93 -3.73
CA TYR A 125 -0.58 -12.17 -2.38
C TYR A 125 -2.09 -11.99 -2.25
N LEU A 126 -2.66 -10.96 -2.82
CA LEU A 126 -4.11 -10.68 -2.80
C LEU A 126 -4.89 -11.86 -3.41
N TYR A 127 -4.52 -12.27 -4.60
CA TYR A 127 -5.22 -13.34 -5.31
C TYR A 127 -5.01 -14.73 -4.71
N GLN A 128 -3.86 -15.01 -4.11
CA GLN A 128 -3.61 -16.26 -3.40
C GLN A 128 -4.45 -16.37 -2.12
N HIS A 129 -4.62 -15.27 -1.38
CA HIS A 129 -5.41 -15.26 -0.14
C HIS A 129 -6.90 -15.41 -0.40
N ASP A 130 -7.43 -14.83 -1.46
CA ASP A 130 -8.83 -14.99 -1.88
C ASP A 130 -9.11 -16.45 -2.26
N MET A 131 -8.20 -17.10 -2.97
CA MET A 131 -8.31 -18.51 -3.33
C MET A 131 -8.30 -19.43 -2.11
N ASP A 132 -7.41 -19.20 -1.14
CA ASP A 132 -7.34 -19.97 0.09
C ASP A 132 -8.61 -19.83 0.95
N THR A 133 -9.21 -18.66 0.95
CA THR A 133 -10.48 -18.40 1.67
C THR A 133 -11.65 -19.11 0.98
N LEU A 134 -11.68 -19.14 -0.34
CA LEU A 134 -12.70 -19.87 -1.11
C LEU A 134 -12.58 -21.38 -0.92
N ILE A 135 -11.36 -21.93 -0.91
CA ILE A 135 -11.12 -23.36 -0.71
C ILE A 135 -11.53 -23.81 0.71
N LYS A 136 -11.26 -23.01 1.73
CA LYS A 136 -11.65 -23.30 3.11
C LYS A 136 -13.17 -23.28 3.34
N ASN A 137 -13.92 -22.59 2.50
CA ASN A 137 -15.38 -22.46 2.61
C ASN A 137 -16.15 -23.46 1.74
N ILE A 138 -15.48 -24.35 1.00
CA ILE A 138 -16.15 -25.47 0.32
C ILE A 138 -16.51 -26.50 1.37
N PRO A 139 -17.82 -26.81 1.61
CA PRO A 139 -18.20 -27.88 2.49
C PRO A 139 -17.59 -29.18 1.97
N GLN A 140 -16.80 -29.86 2.77
CA GLN A 140 -16.38 -31.21 2.44
C GLN A 140 -17.66 -32.05 2.36
N SER A 141 -18.07 -32.41 1.15
CA SER A 141 -19.12 -33.38 0.98
C SER A 141 -18.65 -34.68 1.61
N ASP A 142 -19.32 -35.10 2.68
CA ASP A 142 -19.12 -36.41 3.25
C ASP A 142 -19.17 -37.44 2.14
N SER A 143 -18.04 -38.10 1.92
CA SER A 143 -17.94 -39.21 1.00
C SER A 143 -18.96 -40.26 1.38
N LEU A 144 -19.90 -40.48 0.49
CA LEU A 144 -20.88 -41.55 0.52
C LEU A 144 -20.19 -42.88 0.89
N LYS A 145 -20.63 -43.42 2.01
CA LYS A 145 -20.45 -44.85 2.31
C LYS A 145 -21.35 -45.68 1.41
#